data_a6b2f4860f89c63cc9c70d96a2fd2158
#
_entry.id   a6b2f4860f89c63cc9c70d96a2fd2158
#
_cell.length_a   1.000
_cell.length_b   1.000
_cell.length_c   1.000
_cell.angle_alpha   90.00
_cell.angle_beta   90.00
_cell.angle_gamma   90.00
#
_symmetry.space_group_name_H-M   'P 1'
#
loop_
_entity.id
_entity.type
_entity.pdbx_description
1 polymer ?
#
loop_
_entity_poly.entity_id
_entity_poly.type
_entity_poly.pdbx_seq_one_letter_code
_entity_poly.pdbx_strand_id
1 'polypeptide(L)'
;MYSAVDHQWMGEALAEAQKALYLANPNPRVGCIIVKDGQVIGRGHTQRVGGAHAEIQAIADAKANGKELAGSTFYVTLEPCSHTGRTPPCVDALVAVKPAKVIASMLDPNPLVSGKGLERLRAAGIEVQYGLLGSEAQAINQGFISRMTRGLPWVRMKIAASLDGKTALPDGQSQWITSPLARADGHHWRAQACAIVTGVGTVKEDDPSLNVREVCTDRQPWRIIVDSKLETPPNAKILNALQDSGVIIVCAALDDSSKVSKAKEFQKRGIEVLSLIHI
;
A
#
# COMPACT_ATOMS: atom_id res chain seq x y z
N MET A 1 -12.44 -28.37 5.17
CA MET A 1 -13.32 -27.36 5.80
C MET A 1 -12.52 -26.74 6.93
N TYR A 2 -12.51 -25.42 7.06
CA TYR A 2 -11.77 -24.72 8.12
C TYR A 2 -12.57 -24.74 9.42
N SER A 3 -11.89 -24.85 10.55
CA SER A 3 -12.51 -24.80 11.88
C SER A 3 -12.77 -23.33 12.29
N ALA A 4 -13.59 -23.13 13.33
CA ALA A 4 -13.78 -21.80 13.92
C ALA A 4 -12.47 -21.21 14.46
N VAL A 5 -11.58 -22.07 14.93
CA VAL A 5 -10.25 -21.68 15.41
C VAL A 5 -9.34 -21.19 14.26
N ASP A 6 -9.41 -21.86 13.07
CA ASP A 6 -8.69 -21.38 11.90
C ASP A 6 -9.16 -19.98 11.47
N HIS A 7 -10.48 -19.71 11.51
CA HIS A 7 -11.03 -18.39 11.22
C HIS A 7 -10.54 -17.33 12.22
N GLN A 8 -10.47 -17.67 13.50
CA GLN A 8 -9.93 -16.76 14.52
C GLN A 8 -8.48 -16.40 14.22
N TRP A 9 -7.62 -17.40 13.99
CA TRP A 9 -6.19 -17.14 13.74
C TRP A 9 -5.93 -16.41 12.44
N MET A 10 -6.69 -16.71 11.38
CA MET A 10 -6.58 -15.94 10.15
C MET A 10 -7.09 -14.50 10.32
N GLY A 11 -8.12 -14.29 11.15
CA GLY A 11 -8.56 -12.95 11.55
C GLY A 11 -7.46 -12.15 12.25
N GLU A 12 -6.68 -12.80 13.12
CA GLU A 12 -5.52 -12.17 13.76
C GLU A 12 -4.38 -11.88 12.76
N ALA A 13 -4.15 -12.76 11.79
CA ALA A 13 -3.19 -12.50 10.71
C ALA A 13 -3.64 -11.30 9.83
N LEU A 14 -4.94 -11.15 9.56
CA LEU A 14 -5.48 -9.97 8.88
C LEU A 14 -5.31 -8.69 9.71
N ALA A 15 -5.48 -8.76 11.03
CA ALA A 15 -5.20 -7.65 11.92
C ALA A 15 -3.71 -7.25 11.91
N GLU A 16 -2.79 -8.21 11.81
CA GLU A 16 -1.37 -7.92 11.58
C GLU A 16 -1.15 -7.25 10.21
N ALA A 17 -1.81 -7.71 9.14
CA ALA A 17 -1.70 -7.10 7.80
C ALA A 17 -2.13 -5.62 7.81
N GLN A 18 -3.11 -5.24 8.63
CA GLN A 18 -3.56 -3.85 8.75
C GLN A 18 -2.49 -2.92 9.30
N LYS A 19 -1.54 -3.39 10.09
CA LYS A 19 -0.41 -2.59 10.56
C LYS A 19 0.51 -2.13 9.42
N ALA A 20 0.49 -2.84 8.28
CA ALA A 20 1.22 -2.48 7.08
C ALA A 20 0.49 -1.48 6.14
N LEU A 21 -0.73 -1.03 6.49
CA LEU A 21 -1.58 -0.19 5.62
C LEU A 21 -0.90 1.07 5.11
N TYR A 22 -0.11 1.72 5.94
CA TYR A 22 0.57 2.97 5.60
C TYR A 22 2.04 2.78 5.26
N LEU A 23 2.57 1.56 5.46
CA LEU A 23 3.98 1.25 5.45
C LEU A 23 4.43 0.55 4.16
N ALA A 24 3.69 -0.47 3.72
CA ALA A 24 4.17 -1.45 2.74
C ALA A 24 4.17 -0.97 1.28
N ASN A 25 3.41 0.09 0.94
CA ASN A 25 3.25 0.52 -0.45
C ASN A 25 4.59 0.69 -1.20
N PRO A 26 4.69 0.23 -2.44
CA PRO A 26 3.66 -0.40 -3.29
C PRO A 26 3.52 -1.92 -3.11
N ASN A 27 4.22 -2.53 -2.14
CA ASN A 27 4.16 -3.96 -1.84
C ASN A 27 2.80 -4.35 -1.23
N PRO A 28 2.41 -5.64 -1.31
CA PRO A 28 1.20 -6.12 -0.66
C PRO A 28 1.32 -6.01 0.87
N ARG A 29 0.19 -5.78 1.49
CA ARG A 29 0.02 -5.74 2.94
C ARG A 29 -0.29 -7.15 3.40
N VAL A 30 0.71 -7.80 3.97
CA VAL A 30 0.62 -9.18 4.42
C VAL A 30 0.80 -9.23 5.93
N GLY A 31 0.03 -10.07 6.58
CA GLY A 31 0.18 -10.42 7.98
C GLY A 31 0.41 -11.92 8.12
N CYS A 32 1.19 -12.28 9.11
CA CYS A 32 1.49 -13.65 9.45
C CYS A 32 1.44 -13.86 10.95
N ILE A 33 0.78 -14.91 11.40
CA ILE A 33 0.90 -15.42 12.76
C ILE A 33 1.33 -16.89 12.75
N ILE A 34 2.05 -17.27 13.76
CA ILE A 34 2.54 -18.63 13.98
C ILE A 34 1.88 -19.16 15.24
N VAL A 35 1.19 -20.30 15.11
CA VAL A 35 0.48 -20.93 16.22
C VAL A 35 1.07 -22.30 16.51
N LYS A 36 1.31 -22.60 17.79
CA LYS A 36 1.72 -23.91 18.27
C LYS A 36 1.00 -24.21 19.57
N ASP A 37 0.46 -25.41 19.73
CA ASP A 37 -0.26 -25.86 20.91
C ASP A 37 -1.38 -24.91 21.36
N GLY A 38 -2.13 -24.35 20.37
CA GLY A 38 -3.21 -23.41 20.61
C GLY A 38 -2.79 -22.01 21.08
N GLN A 39 -1.49 -21.68 20.99
CA GLN A 39 -0.96 -20.38 21.37
C GLN A 39 -0.25 -19.71 20.19
N VAL A 40 -0.40 -18.39 20.07
CA VAL A 40 0.39 -17.59 19.13
C VAL A 40 1.80 -17.47 19.68
N ILE A 41 2.78 -17.93 18.91
CA ILE A 41 4.20 -17.91 19.27
C ILE A 41 5.03 -16.90 18.45
N GLY A 42 4.47 -16.34 17.37
CA GLY A 42 5.12 -15.32 16.56
C GLY A 42 4.12 -14.53 15.73
N ARG A 43 4.40 -13.24 15.54
CA ARG A 43 3.58 -12.29 14.77
C ARG A 43 4.45 -11.47 13.83
N GLY A 44 3.95 -11.14 12.66
CA GLY A 44 4.67 -10.31 11.71
C GLY A 44 3.78 -9.71 10.64
N HIS A 45 4.22 -8.59 10.08
CA HIS A 45 3.57 -7.95 8.95
C HIS A 45 4.62 -7.38 7.99
N THR A 46 4.21 -7.15 6.74
CA THR A 46 5.10 -6.58 5.71
C THR A 46 5.69 -5.25 6.19
N GLN A 47 7.01 -5.14 6.10
CA GLN A 47 7.75 -3.93 6.43
C GLN A 47 7.84 -2.98 5.23
N ARG A 48 8.53 -1.83 5.38
CA ARG A 48 8.85 -0.92 4.28
C ARG A 48 9.51 -1.68 3.13
N VAL A 49 9.40 -1.12 1.92
CA VAL A 49 10.01 -1.68 0.72
C VAL A 49 11.50 -1.97 0.93
N GLY A 50 11.90 -3.21 0.68
CA GLY A 50 13.25 -3.72 0.96
C GLY A 50 13.43 -4.31 2.35
N GLY A 51 12.46 -4.14 3.25
CA GLY A 51 12.42 -4.80 4.55
C GLY A 51 11.87 -6.22 4.50
N ALA A 52 11.81 -6.86 5.65
CA ALA A 52 11.37 -8.24 5.80
C ALA A 52 9.87 -8.41 5.48
N HIS A 53 9.52 -9.55 4.89
CA HIS A 53 8.14 -9.96 4.69
C HIS A 53 7.52 -10.45 6.02
N ALA A 54 6.19 -10.58 6.04
CA ALA A 54 5.42 -10.92 7.23
C ALA A 54 5.88 -12.24 7.87
N GLU A 55 6.15 -13.25 7.05
CA GLU A 55 6.59 -14.57 7.51
C GLU A 55 7.94 -14.49 8.19
N ILE A 56 8.88 -13.73 7.62
CA ILE A 56 10.23 -13.54 8.17
C ILE A 56 10.16 -12.79 9.49
N GLN A 57 9.31 -11.78 9.60
CA GLN A 57 9.07 -11.04 10.84
C GLN A 57 8.47 -11.96 11.91
N ALA A 58 7.46 -12.77 11.57
CA ALA A 58 6.86 -13.71 12.51
C ALA A 58 7.84 -14.78 13.01
N ILE A 59 8.70 -15.28 12.12
CA ILE A 59 9.79 -16.21 12.48
C ILE A 59 10.79 -15.52 13.43
N ALA A 60 11.17 -14.28 13.12
CA ALA A 60 12.11 -13.53 13.96
C ALA A 60 11.51 -13.24 15.35
N ASP A 61 10.24 -12.87 15.44
CA ASP A 61 9.52 -12.64 16.69
C ASP A 61 9.47 -13.92 17.54
N ALA A 62 9.09 -15.05 16.95
CA ALA A 62 9.08 -16.33 17.66
C ALA A 62 10.46 -16.72 18.20
N LYS A 63 11.51 -16.56 17.38
CA LYS A 63 12.90 -16.86 17.78
C LYS A 63 13.38 -15.94 18.90
N ALA A 64 13.08 -14.65 18.84
CA ALA A 64 13.43 -13.69 19.88
C ALA A 64 12.80 -14.04 21.24
N ASN A 65 11.63 -14.68 21.20
CA ASN A 65 10.92 -15.17 22.38
C ASN A 65 11.28 -16.62 22.76
N GLY A 66 12.34 -17.19 22.19
CA GLY A 66 12.83 -18.54 22.50
C GLY A 66 11.85 -19.65 22.11
N LYS A 67 10.96 -19.42 21.15
CA LYS A 67 9.94 -20.38 20.72
C LYS A 67 10.45 -21.31 19.64
N GLU A 68 10.12 -22.58 19.76
CA GLU A 68 10.40 -23.59 18.73
C GLU A 68 9.33 -23.58 17.65
N LEU A 69 9.74 -23.52 16.37
CA LEU A 69 8.88 -23.35 15.22
C LEU A 69 8.46 -24.70 14.57
N ALA A 70 9.25 -25.75 14.76
CA ALA A 70 8.94 -27.04 14.16
C ALA A 70 7.57 -27.56 14.64
N GLY A 71 6.77 -28.07 13.69
CA GLY A 71 5.42 -28.57 13.98
C GLY A 71 4.35 -27.50 14.21
N SER A 72 4.67 -26.20 14.07
CA SER A 72 3.69 -25.12 14.18
C SER A 72 2.78 -24.99 12.95
N THR A 73 1.72 -24.19 13.06
CA THR A 73 0.86 -23.78 11.94
C THR A 73 1.07 -22.29 11.65
N PHE A 74 1.33 -21.96 10.38
CA PHE A 74 1.43 -20.60 9.89
C PHE A 74 0.11 -20.17 9.24
N TYR A 75 -0.43 -19.04 9.67
CA TYR A 75 -1.54 -18.35 9.04
C TYR A 75 -1.00 -17.09 8.37
N VAL A 76 -1.08 -17.02 7.05
CA VAL A 76 -0.54 -15.91 6.26
C VAL A 76 -1.61 -15.39 5.31
N THR A 77 -1.74 -14.06 5.21
CA THR A 77 -2.83 -13.46 4.43
C THR A 77 -2.61 -13.46 2.92
N LEU A 78 -1.43 -13.84 2.45
CA LEU A 78 -1.08 -14.00 1.04
C LEU A 78 -0.17 -15.22 0.88
N GLU A 79 -0.20 -15.87 -0.26
CA GLU A 79 0.72 -16.95 -0.62
C GLU A 79 2.18 -16.56 -0.38
N PRO A 80 2.98 -17.36 0.35
CA PRO A 80 4.41 -17.12 0.54
C PRO A 80 5.18 -17.08 -0.78
N CYS A 81 5.98 -16.05 -0.98
CA CYS A 81 6.72 -15.85 -2.22
C CYS A 81 7.75 -16.97 -2.46
N SER A 82 7.86 -17.38 -3.73
CA SER A 82 8.75 -18.45 -4.21
C SER A 82 9.89 -17.97 -5.10
N HIS A 83 9.94 -16.68 -5.43
CA HIS A 83 10.96 -16.07 -6.27
C HIS A 83 11.87 -15.14 -5.46
N THR A 84 13.10 -15.00 -5.90
CA THR A 84 14.05 -14.04 -5.34
C THR A 84 13.75 -12.66 -5.93
N GLY A 85 13.32 -11.74 -5.07
CA GLY A 85 13.16 -10.33 -5.38
C GLY A 85 14.29 -9.52 -4.75
N ARG A 86 13.92 -8.49 -3.98
CA ARG A 86 14.88 -7.75 -3.14
C ARG A 86 15.31 -8.54 -1.90
N THR A 87 14.52 -9.53 -1.52
CA THR A 87 14.77 -10.46 -0.41
C THR A 87 14.70 -11.90 -0.90
N PRO A 88 15.32 -12.87 -0.21
CA PRO A 88 15.16 -14.29 -0.50
C PRO A 88 13.68 -14.71 -0.39
N PRO A 89 13.29 -15.83 -1.06
CA PRO A 89 11.93 -16.36 -1.00
C PRO A 89 11.51 -16.73 0.43
N CYS A 90 10.30 -16.34 0.84
CA CYS A 90 9.76 -16.74 2.15
C CYS A 90 9.58 -18.25 2.28
N VAL A 91 9.28 -18.94 1.16
CA VAL A 91 9.15 -20.39 1.14
C VAL A 91 10.41 -21.10 1.65
N ASP A 92 11.59 -20.59 1.36
CA ASP A 92 12.85 -21.20 1.82
C ASP A 92 12.98 -21.14 3.35
N ALA A 93 12.60 -20.00 3.95
CA ALA A 93 12.60 -19.85 5.40
C ALA A 93 11.53 -20.74 6.05
N LEU A 94 10.35 -20.88 5.44
CA LEU A 94 9.29 -21.77 5.93
C LEU A 94 9.74 -23.23 5.89
N VAL A 95 10.33 -23.68 4.79
CA VAL A 95 10.88 -25.04 4.68
C VAL A 95 11.94 -25.31 5.74
N ALA A 96 12.81 -24.33 6.00
CA ALA A 96 13.88 -24.48 7.00
C ALA A 96 13.35 -24.64 8.44
N VAL A 97 12.22 -24.01 8.79
CA VAL A 97 11.65 -24.09 10.15
C VAL A 97 10.67 -25.26 10.33
N LYS A 98 10.36 -26.00 9.25
CA LYS A 98 9.59 -27.24 9.26
C LYS A 98 8.23 -27.12 9.99
N PRO A 99 7.34 -26.20 9.61
CA PRO A 99 6.01 -26.14 10.18
C PRO A 99 5.23 -27.43 9.82
N ALA A 100 4.24 -27.81 10.61
CA ALA A 100 3.32 -28.87 10.24
C ALA A 100 2.36 -28.42 9.13
N LYS A 101 1.97 -27.14 9.16
CA LYS A 101 0.93 -26.61 8.27
C LYS A 101 1.12 -25.15 7.93
N VAL A 102 0.77 -24.78 6.69
CA VAL A 102 0.63 -23.39 6.23
C VAL A 102 -0.75 -23.17 5.65
N ILE A 103 -1.46 -22.16 6.15
CA ILE A 103 -2.77 -21.74 5.63
C ILE A 103 -2.61 -20.32 5.07
N ALA A 104 -2.84 -20.16 3.76
CA ALA A 104 -2.84 -18.86 3.10
C ALA A 104 -4.26 -18.34 2.87
N SER A 105 -4.53 -17.04 3.04
CA SER A 105 -5.85 -16.49 2.72
C SER A 105 -6.14 -16.50 1.23
N MET A 106 -5.16 -16.17 0.41
CA MET A 106 -5.33 -16.11 -1.04
C MET A 106 -4.03 -16.50 -1.77
N LEU A 107 -4.17 -16.91 -3.02
CA LEU A 107 -3.03 -17.07 -3.93
C LEU A 107 -2.46 -15.70 -4.30
N ASP A 108 -1.17 -15.64 -4.60
CA ASP A 108 -0.57 -14.43 -5.12
C ASP A 108 -1.12 -14.14 -6.53
N PRO A 109 -1.70 -12.94 -6.77
CA PRO A 109 -2.21 -12.57 -8.08
C PRO A 109 -1.10 -12.35 -9.13
N ASN A 110 0.16 -12.31 -8.72
CA ASN A 110 1.29 -12.21 -9.64
C ASN A 110 1.48 -13.54 -10.38
N PRO A 111 1.35 -13.59 -11.73
CA PRO A 111 1.49 -14.83 -12.51
C PRO A 111 2.85 -15.53 -12.34
N LEU A 112 3.88 -14.79 -11.94
CA LEU A 112 5.21 -15.35 -11.68
C LEU A 112 5.26 -16.18 -10.39
N VAL A 113 4.35 -15.95 -9.46
CA VAL A 113 4.29 -16.59 -8.13
C VAL A 113 3.15 -17.59 -8.04
N SER A 114 1.97 -17.19 -8.47
CA SER A 114 0.66 -17.86 -8.30
C SER A 114 0.72 -19.39 -8.21
N GLY A 115 0.48 -19.94 -7.04
CA GLY A 115 0.49 -21.38 -6.75
C GLY A 115 1.86 -22.01 -6.49
N LYS A 116 2.95 -21.41 -7.02
CA LYS A 116 4.31 -22.01 -6.95
C LYS A 116 4.88 -22.05 -5.53
N GLY A 117 4.53 -21.07 -4.71
CA GLY A 117 4.92 -21.05 -3.30
C GLY A 117 4.31 -22.22 -2.53
N LEU A 118 3.01 -22.43 -2.72
CA LEU A 118 2.28 -23.52 -2.08
C LEU A 118 2.73 -24.89 -2.59
N GLU A 119 3.03 -25.03 -3.88
CA GLU A 119 3.57 -26.26 -4.45
C GLU A 119 4.93 -26.63 -3.85
N ARG A 120 5.82 -25.65 -3.70
CA ARG A 120 7.14 -25.89 -3.08
C ARG A 120 7.01 -26.31 -1.61
N LEU A 121 6.07 -25.74 -0.85
CA LEU A 121 5.81 -26.16 0.53
C LEU A 121 5.28 -27.60 0.59
N ARG A 122 4.34 -27.96 -0.30
CA ARG A 122 3.84 -29.36 -0.39
C ARG A 122 4.94 -30.35 -0.75
N ALA A 123 5.80 -29.98 -1.72
CA ALA A 123 6.93 -30.83 -2.11
C ALA A 123 7.94 -31.03 -0.96
N ALA A 124 8.01 -30.11 0.00
CA ALA A 124 8.80 -30.24 1.21
C ALA A 124 8.09 -31.01 2.35
N GLY A 125 6.92 -31.57 2.09
CA GLY A 125 6.16 -32.36 3.07
C GLY A 125 5.32 -31.56 4.06
N ILE A 126 5.11 -30.27 3.80
CA ILE A 126 4.30 -29.37 4.65
C ILE A 126 2.84 -29.42 4.19
N GLU A 127 1.89 -29.59 5.11
CA GLU A 127 0.47 -29.48 4.79
C GLU A 127 0.14 -28.04 4.38
N VAL A 128 -0.56 -27.87 3.25
CA VAL A 128 -0.89 -26.55 2.72
C VAL A 128 -2.35 -26.44 2.37
N GLN A 129 -3.01 -25.40 2.89
CA GLN A 129 -4.37 -25.01 2.54
C GLN A 129 -4.39 -23.52 2.13
N TYR A 130 -5.43 -23.10 1.37
CA TYR A 130 -5.63 -21.70 1.01
C TYR A 130 -7.10 -21.38 0.77
N GLY A 131 -7.47 -20.09 0.81
CA GLY A 131 -8.82 -19.58 0.57
C GLY A 131 -9.56 -19.11 1.82
N LEU A 132 -8.98 -19.28 3.02
CA LEU A 132 -9.60 -18.86 4.28
C LEU A 132 -9.58 -17.32 4.39
N LEU A 133 -10.77 -16.70 4.54
CA LEU A 133 -10.95 -15.23 4.58
C LEU A 133 -10.28 -14.52 3.38
N GLY A 134 -10.39 -15.10 2.18
CA GLY A 134 -9.75 -14.59 0.98
C GLY A 134 -10.30 -13.23 0.54
N SER A 135 -11.61 -12.96 0.70
CA SER A 135 -12.25 -11.67 0.40
C SER A 135 -11.70 -10.54 1.25
N GLU A 136 -11.46 -10.78 2.53
CA GLU A 136 -10.91 -9.83 3.46
C GLU A 136 -9.44 -9.50 3.13
N ALA A 137 -8.66 -10.52 2.77
CA ALA A 137 -7.27 -10.32 2.32
C ALA A 137 -7.19 -9.52 1.00
N GLN A 138 -8.12 -9.78 0.07
CA GLN A 138 -8.24 -9.01 -1.18
C GLN A 138 -8.62 -7.55 -0.92
N ALA A 139 -9.54 -7.28 0.00
CA ALA A 139 -9.99 -5.93 0.35
C ALA A 139 -8.83 -5.04 0.84
N ILE A 140 -7.89 -5.61 1.58
CA ILE A 140 -6.68 -4.89 2.06
C ILE A 140 -5.70 -4.62 0.90
N ASN A 141 -5.72 -5.43 -0.17
CA ASN A 141 -4.70 -5.47 -1.22
C ASN A 141 -5.19 -5.05 -2.62
N GLN A 142 -6.32 -4.33 -2.73
CA GLN A 142 -6.94 -3.94 -4.00
C GLN A 142 -5.96 -3.32 -5.01
N GLY A 143 -5.09 -2.42 -4.55
CA GLY A 143 -4.09 -1.76 -5.40
C GLY A 143 -3.05 -2.72 -5.95
N PHE A 144 -2.53 -3.62 -5.12
CA PHE A 144 -1.59 -4.66 -5.52
C PHE A 144 -2.23 -5.63 -6.53
N ILE A 145 -3.44 -6.12 -6.22
CA ILE A 145 -4.19 -7.03 -7.10
C ILE A 145 -4.46 -6.37 -8.46
N SER A 146 -4.99 -5.13 -8.48
CA SER A 146 -5.25 -4.40 -9.73
C SER A 146 -4.00 -4.28 -10.60
N ARG A 147 -2.87 -3.94 -9.99
CA ARG A 147 -1.59 -3.84 -10.70
C ARG A 147 -1.15 -5.19 -11.29
N MET A 148 -1.27 -6.29 -10.54
CA MET A 148 -0.81 -7.62 -10.98
C MET A 148 -1.73 -8.23 -12.03
N THR A 149 -3.05 -8.05 -11.91
CA THR A 149 -4.04 -8.69 -12.80
C THR A 149 -4.43 -7.85 -14.00
N ARG A 150 -4.36 -6.51 -13.89
CA ARG A 150 -4.84 -5.57 -14.92
C ARG A 150 -3.74 -4.69 -15.50
N GLY A 151 -2.55 -4.62 -14.87
CA GLY A 151 -1.51 -3.66 -15.21
C GLY A 151 -1.86 -2.20 -14.90
N LEU A 152 -2.94 -1.96 -14.18
CA LEU A 152 -3.48 -0.64 -13.89
C LEU A 152 -3.52 -0.36 -12.39
N PRO A 153 -3.35 0.92 -11.97
CA PRO A 153 -3.52 1.30 -10.58
C PRO A 153 -4.98 1.13 -10.14
N TRP A 154 -5.18 0.93 -8.84
CA TRP A 154 -6.50 1.09 -8.22
C TRP A 154 -6.74 2.56 -7.93
N VAL A 155 -7.72 3.15 -8.62
CA VAL A 155 -8.07 4.56 -8.48
C VAL A 155 -9.23 4.70 -7.49
N ARG A 156 -9.05 5.60 -6.51
CA ARG A 156 -10.10 6.01 -5.58
C ARG A 156 -10.33 7.50 -5.74
N MET A 157 -11.57 7.90 -6.03
CA MET A 157 -11.96 9.29 -6.09
C MET A 157 -12.51 9.74 -4.74
N LYS A 158 -12.00 10.87 -4.19
CA LYS A 158 -12.53 11.53 -2.99
C LYS A 158 -13.10 12.88 -3.37
N ILE A 159 -14.36 13.09 -3.05
CA ILE A 159 -15.06 14.36 -3.26
C ILE A 159 -15.56 14.85 -1.91
N ALA A 160 -15.43 16.17 -1.62
CA ALA A 160 -16.15 16.83 -0.55
C ALA A 160 -17.31 17.57 -1.19
N ALA A 161 -18.54 17.18 -0.86
CA ALA A 161 -19.76 17.77 -1.42
C ALA A 161 -20.86 17.82 -0.36
N SER A 162 -21.78 18.76 -0.53
CA SER A 162 -23.05 18.79 0.18
C SER A 162 -23.97 17.66 -0.29
N LEU A 163 -25.09 17.45 0.38
CA LEU A 163 -26.04 16.39 0.03
C LEU A 163 -26.63 16.56 -1.38
N ASP A 164 -26.77 17.80 -1.83
CA ASP A 164 -27.23 18.17 -3.18
C ASP A 164 -26.07 18.24 -4.22
N GLY A 165 -24.88 17.74 -3.84
CA GLY A 165 -23.72 17.58 -4.75
C GLY A 165 -22.91 18.85 -5.02
N LYS A 166 -23.07 19.92 -4.20
CA LYS A 166 -22.29 21.15 -4.35
C LYS A 166 -20.92 21.02 -3.70
N THR A 167 -19.88 21.46 -4.40
CA THR A 167 -18.48 21.45 -3.94
C THR A 167 -18.02 22.82 -3.45
N ALA A 168 -18.80 23.88 -3.67
CA ALA A 168 -18.57 25.23 -3.18
C ALA A 168 -19.90 25.98 -3.11
N LEU A 169 -19.93 27.10 -2.36
CA LEU A 169 -21.01 28.09 -2.39
C LEU A 169 -20.96 28.89 -3.71
N PRO A 170 -22.02 29.65 -4.08
CA PRO A 170 -22.04 30.48 -5.28
C PRO A 170 -20.90 31.53 -5.34
N ASP A 171 -20.39 31.96 -4.20
CA ASP A 171 -19.27 32.89 -4.06
C ASP A 171 -17.89 32.20 -4.12
N GLY A 172 -17.84 30.88 -4.36
CA GLY A 172 -16.62 30.09 -4.41
C GLY A 172 -16.13 29.55 -3.06
N GLN A 173 -16.74 29.92 -1.94
CA GLN A 173 -16.35 29.44 -0.62
C GLN A 173 -16.57 27.93 -0.48
N SER A 174 -15.49 27.14 -0.20
CA SER A 174 -15.51 25.67 -0.15
C SER A 174 -15.14 25.11 1.23
N GLN A 175 -14.75 25.92 2.18
CA GLN A 175 -14.26 25.51 3.50
C GLN A 175 -15.22 25.93 4.61
N TRP A 176 -15.81 25.00 5.41
CA TRP A 176 -15.64 23.53 5.33
C TRP A 176 -16.99 22.88 5.03
N ILE A 177 -17.05 22.07 3.96
CA ILE A 177 -18.28 21.36 3.57
C ILE A 177 -18.47 20.11 4.43
N THR A 178 -17.38 19.43 4.80
CA THR A 178 -17.38 18.18 5.56
C THR A 178 -16.91 18.38 6.99
N SER A 179 -17.39 17.51 7.90
CA SER A 179 -17.02 17.53 9.32
C SER A 179 -15.52 17.29 9.57
N PRO A 180 -14.97 17.66 10.75
CA PRO A 180 -13.61 17.31 11.11
C PRO A 180 -13.32 15.80 11.03
N LEU A 181 -14.28 14.94 11.47
CA LEU A 181 -14.14 13.48 11.40
C LEU A 181 -14.02 12.98 9.96
N ALA A 182 -14.85 13.50 9.05
CA ALA A 182 -14.77 13.14 7.62
C ALA A 182 -13.43 13.60 6.99
N ARG A 183 -12.90 14.74 7.43
CA ARG A 183 -11.58 15.20 6.99
C ARG A 183 -10.45 14.32 7.54
N ALA A 184 -10.53 13.89 8.80
CA ALA A 184 -9.59 12.94 9.39
C ALA A 184 -9.61 11.60 8.64
N ASP A 185 -10.80 11.06 8.31
CA ASP A 185 -10.91 9.86 7.47
C ASP A 185 -10.25 10.06 6.10
N GLY A 186 -10.38 11.23 5.49
CA GLY A 186 -9.66 11.58 4.27
C GLY A 186 -8.13 11.46 4.40
N HIS A 187 -7.55 11.70 5.58
CA HIS A 187 -6.12 11.49 5.83
C HIS A 187 -5.75 10.01 5.94
N HIS A 188 -6.63 9.14 6.46
CA HIS A 188 -6.45 7.69 6.41
C HIS A 188 -6.36 7.18 4.97
N TRP A 189 -7.22 7.66 4.08
CA TRP A 189 -7.19 7.31 2.67
C TRP A 189 -5.93 7.82 1.95
N ARG A 190 -5.47 9.03 2.28
CA ARG A 190 -4.20 9.56 1.76
C ARG A 190 -3.01 8.71 2.21
N ALA A 191 -2.95 8.33 3.48
CA ALA A 191 -1.87 7.50 4.02
C ALA A 191 -1.78 6.13 3.33
N GLN A 192 -2.91 5.58 2.88
CA GLN A 192 -2.97 4.32 2.14
C GLN A 192 -2.56 4.45 0.67
N ALA A 193 -2.59 5.65 0.09
CA ALA A 193 -2.31 5.86 -1.32
C ALA A 193 -0.80 5.87 -1.63
N CYS A 194 -0.41 5.42 -2.82
CA CYS A 194 0.94 5.63 -3.34
C CYS A 194 1.12 7.07 -3.82
N ALA A 195 0.08 7.62 -4.45
CA ALA A 195 0.06 8.97 -4.97
C ALA A 195 -1.32 9.61 -4.81
N ILE A 196 -1.34 10.93 -4.71
CA ILE A 196 -2.55 11.76 -4.75
C ILE A 196 -2.49 12.60 -6.03
N VAL A 197 -3.54 12.51 -6.83
CA VAL A 197 -3.66 13.26 -8.09
C VAL A 197 -4.66 14.39 -7.89
N THR A 198 -4.31 15.60 -8.34
CA THR A 198 -5.20 16.76 -8.36
C THR A 198 -5.05 17.56 -9.65
N GLY A 199 -6.04 18.37 -9.99
CA GLY A 199 -5.95 19.34 -11.10
C GLY A 199 -5.36 20.68 -10.63
N VAL A 200 -4.78 21.42 -11.57
CA VAL A 200 -4.24 22.76 -11.31
C VAL A 200 -5.30 23.75 -10.83
N GLY A 201 -6.57 23.57 -11.24
CA GLY A 201 -7.67 24.38 -10.70
C GLY A 201 -7.76 24.32 -9.19
N THR A 202 -7.77 23.11 -8.61
CA THR A 202 -7.75 22.92 -7.15
C THR A 202 -6.52 23.55 -6.50
N VAL A 203 -5.36 23.47 -7.16
CA VAL A 203 -4.13 24.09 -6.63
C VAL A 203 -4.25 25.60 -6.57
N LYS A 204 -4.86 26.24 -7.57
CA LYS A 204 -5.06 27.68 -7.63
C LYS A 204 -6.09 28.19 -6.63
N GLU A 205 -7.20 27.45 -6.49
CA GLU A 205 -8.33 27.89 -5.64
C GLU A 205 -8.09 27.59 -4.16
N ASP A 206 -7.64 26.38 -3.82
CA ASP A 206 -7.56 25.91 -2.44
C ASP A 206 -6.15 25.98 -1.84
N ASP A 207 -5.10 26.16 -2.65
CA ASP A 207 -3.69 26.07 -2.27
C ASP A 207 -3.41 24.92 -1.28
N PRO A 208 -3.77 23.66 -1.63
CA PRO A 208 -3.73 22.55 -0.70
C PRO A 208 -2.30 21.99 -0.56
N SER A 209 -1.94 21.52 0.63
CA SER A 209 -0.68 20.79 0.83
C SER A 209 -0.76 19.33 0.36
N LEU A 210 -1.92 18.70 0.38
CA LEU A 210 -2.20 17.29 0.08
C LEU A 210 -1.26 16.29 0.79
N ASN A 211 -0.75 16.66 1.95
CA ASN A 211 0.04 15.81 2.82
C ASN A 211 -0.83 14.99 3.78
N VAL A 212 -0.24 13.98 4.41
CA VAL A 212 -0.83 13.28 5.56
C VAL A 212 -0.36 13.96 6.84
N ARG A 213 -1.28 14.36 7.73
CA ARG A 213 -0.98 15.03 9.00
C ARG A 213 -1.85 14.59 10.18
N GLU A 214 -3.03 13.99 9.90
CA GLU A 214 -3.97 13.53 10.94
C GLU A 214 -3.80 12.04 11.29
N VAL A 215 -2.81 11.39 10.70
CA VAL A 215 -2.51 9.97 10.86
C VAL A 215 -1.04 9.81 11.13
N CYS A 216 -0.67 9.01 12.12
CA CYS A 216 0.71 8.68 12.39
C CYS A 216 1.23 7.76 11.25
N THR A 217 2.15 8.29 10.46
CA THR A 217 2.80 7.57 9.36
C THR A 217 4.16 8.18 9.07
N ASP A 218 5.14 7.34 8.81
CA ASP A 218 6.49 7.77 8.40
C ASP A 218 6.60 7.98 6.89
N ARG A 219 5.51 7.76 6.14
CA ARG A 219 5.49 7.86 4.69
C ARG A 219 4.47 8.89 4.21
N GLN A 220 4.85 9.67 3.21
CA GLN A 220 3.95 10.57 2.50
C GLN A 220 3.67 10.04 1.08
N PRO A 221 2.44 10.19 0.54
CA PRO A 221 2.15 9.87 -0.85
C PRO A 221 2.83 10.87 -1.80
N TRP A 222 3.16 10.44 -3.00
CA TRP A 222 3.51 11.34 -4.08
C TRP A 222 2.35 12.26 -4.41
N ARG A 223 2.62 13.50 -4.82
CA ARG A 223 1.61 14.49 -5.21
C ARG A 223 1.75 14.76 -6.70
N ILE A 224 0.68 14.51 -7.43
CA ILE A 224 0.66 14.64 -8.90
C ILE A 224 -0.32 15.73 -9.27
N ILE A 225 0.16 16.72 -10.01
CA ILE A 225 -0.65 17.85 -10.50
C ILE A 225 -0.87 17.67 -12.00
N VAL A 226 -2.12 17.52 -12.41
CA VAL A 226 -2.49 17.58 -13.83
C VAL A 226 -2.66 19.05 -14.22
N ASP A 227 -1.74 19.55 -15.04
CA ASP A 227 -1.60 20.95 -15.37
C ASP A 227 -1.19 21.14 -16.84
N SER A 228 -2.13 20.98 -17.73
CA SER A 228 -1.88 20.98 -19.18
C SER A 228 -1.09 22.21 -19.68
N LYS A 229 -1.25 23.36 -19.03
CA LYS A 229 -0.63 24.64 -19.44
C LYS A 229 0.57 25.06 -18.61
N LEU A 230 0.96 24.25 -17.62
CA LEU A 230 2.01 24.56 -16.63
C LEU A 230 1.73 25.86 -15.86
N GLU A 231 0.49 26.02 -15.41
CA GLU A 231 0.03 27.24 -14.69
C GLU A 231 0.21 27.16 -13.16
N THR A 232 0.65 26.02 -12.63
CA THR A 232 0.89 25.84 -11.18
C THR A 232 1.70 27.00 -10.61
N PRO A 233 1.22 27.70 -9.56
CA PRO A 233 1.96 28.80 -8.95
C PRO A 233 3.28 28.28 -8.34
N PRO A 234 4.42 28.99 -8.54
CA PRO A 234 5.71 28.53 -8.02
C PRO A 234 5.79 28.44 -6.49
N ASN A 235 4.93 29.17 -5.79
CA ASN A 235 4.84 29.21 -4.32
C ASN A 235 3.71 28.33 -3.74
N ALA A 236 3.02 27.52 -4.55
CA ALA A 236 1.93 26.66 -4.10
C ALA A 236 2.40 25.70 -2.99
N LYS A 237 1.59 25.55 -1.92
CA LYS A 237 1.92 24.70 -0.76
C LYS A 237 2.15 23.23 -1.13
N ILE A 238 1.47 22.73 -2.17
CA ILE A 238 1.64 21.36 -2.66
C ILE A 238 3.07 21.08 -3.14
N LEU A 239 3.84 22.10 -3.50
CA LEU A 239 5.22 22.00 -3.98
C LEU A 239 6.25 21.89 -2.85
N ASN A 240 5.86 22.10 -1.59
CA ASN A 240 6.78 22.00 -0.47
C ASN A 240 7.34 20.58 -0.33
N ALA A 241 8.64 20.48 -0.08
CA ALA A 241 9.30 19.20 0.14
C ALA A 241 8.68 18.45 1.33
N LEU A 242 8.50 17.14 1.18
CA LEU A 242 8.09 16.24 2.25
C LEU A 242 9.07 15.07 2.28
N GLN A 243 9.28 14.51 3.46
CA GLN A 243 10.14 13.36 3.64
C GLN A 243 9.62 12.17 2.82
N ASP A 244 10.51 11.49 2.11
CA ASP A 244 10.25 10.28 1.32
C ASP A 244 9.13 10.42 0.26
N SER A 245 8.87 11.64 -0.22
CA SER A 245 7.82 11.93 -1.19
C SER A 245 8.26 13.03 -2.15
N GLY A 246 7.75 12.99 -3.38
CA GLY A 246 7.99 13.97 -4.42
C GLY A 246 6.72 14.63 -4.96
N VAL A 247 6.95 15.55 -5.88
CA VAL A 247 5.89 16.19 -6.66
C VAL A 247 6.17 15.96 -8.14
N ILE A 248 5.11 15.61 -8.87
CA ILE A 248 5.14 15.48 -10.32
C ILE A 248 4.10 16.43 -10.90
N ILE A 249 4.50 17.24 -11.86
CA ILE A 249 3.57 18.05 -12.65
C ILE A 249 3.47 17.40 -14.04
N VAL A 250 2.27 17.05 -14.44
CA VAL A 250 2.00 16.47 -15.77
C VAL A 250 1.41 17.56 -16.65
N CYS A 251 2.12 17.98 -17.69
CA CYS A 251 1.68 19.02 -18.62
C CYS A 251 1.51 18.47 -20.05
N ALA A 252 0.82 19.22 -20.91
CA ALA A 252 0.59 18.79 -22.31
C ALA A 252 1.90 18.92 -23.12
N ALA A 253 2.38 20.13 -23.30
CA ALA A 253 3.60 20.41 -24.07
C ALA A 253 4.40 21.54 -23.43
N LEU A 254 5.70 21.51 -23.62
CA LEU A 254 6.62 22.59 -23.33
C LEU A 254 6.95 23.32 -24.65
N ASP A 255 5.94 23.98 -25.21
CA ASP A 255 5.91 24.52 -26.57
C ASP A 255 6.46 25.94 -26.70
N ASP A 256 6.73 26.62 -25.60
CA ASP A 256 7.33 27.94 -25.55
C ASP A 256 8.46 28.07 -24.55
N SER A 257 9.31 29.09 -24.74
CA SER A 257 10.48 29.36 -23.92
C SER A 257 10.15 29.69 -22.45
N SER A 258 8.98 30.25 -22.19
CA SER A 258 8.50 30.59 -20.85
C SER A 258 8.18 29.31 -20.07
N LYS A 259 7.44 28.38 -20.67
CA LYS A 259 7.13 27.06 -20.07
C LYS A 259 8.40 26.22 -19.85
N VAL A 260 9.31 26.21 -20.83
CA VAL A 260 10.62 25.56 -20.67
C VAL A 260 11.40 26.12 -19.49
N SER A 261 11.43 27.45 -19.36
CA SER A 261 12.11 28.14 -18.25
C SER A 261 11.47 27.76 -16.90
N LYS A 262 10.14 27.82 -16.82
CA LYS A 262 9.37 27.45 -15.61
C LYS A 262 9.57 25.97 -15.23
N ALA A 263 9.56 25.07 -16.20
CA ALA A 263 9.83 23.66 -15.97
C ALA A 263 11.23 23.43 -15.38
N LYS A 264 12.26 24.11 -15.91
CA LYS A 264 13.63 24.07 -15.39
C LYS A 264 13.72 24.60 -13.95
N GLU A 265 12.96 25.64 -13.62
CA GLU A 265 12.88 26.17 -12.25
C GLU A 265 12.29 25.11 -11.28
N PHE A 266 11.19 24.47 -11.63
CA PHE A 266 10.62 23.36 -10.85
C PHE A 266 11.60 22.19 -10.69
N GLN A 267 12.27 21.79 -11.77
CA GLN A 267 13.25 20.71 -11.74
C GLN A 267 14.44 21.03 -10.81
N LYS A 268 14.94 22.28 -10.77
CA LYS A 268 15.98 22.71 -9.82
C LYS A 268 15.55 22.55 -8.35
N ARG A 269 14.25 22.58 -8.09
CA ARG A 269 13.66 22.38 -6.76
C ARG A 269 13.34 20.91 -6.46
N GLY A 270 13.72 19.96 -7.35
CA GLY A 270 13.42 18.53 -7.22
C GLY A 270 11.99 18.15 -7.58
N ILE A 271 11.26 19.02 -8.28
CA ILE A 271 9.91 18.76 -8.78
C ILE A 271 10.03 18.17 -10.19
N GLU A 272 9.46 17.00 -10.40
CA GLU A 272 9.46 16.36 -11.71
C GLU A 272 8.40 16.99 -12.61
N VAL A 273 8.77 17.34 -13.84
CA VAL A 273 7.84 17.88 -14.85
C VAL A 273 7.83 16.91 -16.03
N LEU A 274 6.67 16.26 -16.23
CA LEU A 274 6.43 15.31 -17.32
C LEU A 274 5.57 15.97 -18.39
N SER A 275 6.07 16.01 -19.62
CA SER A 275 5.27 16.41 -20.79
C SER A 275 4.63 15.18 -21.43
N LEU A 276 3.32 15.23 -21.68
CA LEU A 276 2.57 14.11 -22.30
C LEU A 276 3.02 13.80 -23.73
N ILE A 277 3.77 14.70 -24.39
CA ILE A 277 4.36 14.44 -25.71
C ILE A 277 5.51 13.43 -25.63
N HIS A 278 6.03 13.17 -24.43
CA HIS A 278 7.18 12.30 -24.18
C HIS A 278 6.82 11.00 -23.42
N ILE A 279 5.52 10.69 -23.29
CA ILE A 279 5.01 9.46 -22.65
C ILE A 279 4.51 8.49 -23.72
#